data_b5537e79b2bc86413aa48c0497c112db
#
_entry.id   b5537e79b2bc86413aa48c0497c112db
#
_cell.length_a   1.000
_cell.length_b   1.000
_cell.length_c   1.000
_cell.angle_alpha   90.00
_cell.angle_beta   90.00
_cell.angle_gamma   90.00
#
_symmetry.space_group_name_H-M   'P 1'
#
loop_
_entity.id
_entity.type
_entity.pdbx_description
1 polymer ?
#
loop_
_entity_poly.entity_id
_entity_poly.type
_entity_poly.pdbx_seq_one_letter_code
_entity_poly.pdbx_strand_id
1 'polypeptide(L)'
;VESPFHLYGPGDRGALPAVFPPGRPTPTAFNPTEPTPGTTSMVRQLLAAFATDVNDRIFDAGSPPVDRVVQAHDIELPAGVAVPVAGPPARMSPFTVHEDDRVRVPATLVEHGQMAPSYAYRFDSDHGSIVISDDTTLTPNLLEMADGCDVLLHEVVDQATIEACISALPVPEEIKEAFRNHMFGAHTTEAQLKELLRDIEIGQLVLHQVVPGELPRGGWQHVAQRLGRGTRTGVVAGRDGDVIGTR
;
A
#
# COMPACT_ATOMS: atom_id res chain seq x y z
N VAL A 1 26.67 -12.22 -2.90
CA VAL A 1 25.41 -11.86 -3.60
C VAL A 1 25.79 -11.69 -5.07
N GLU A 2 25.20 -12.49 -5.96
CA GLU A 2 25.51 -12.45 -7.40
C GLU A 2 24.90 -11.22 -8.07
N SER A 3 23.76 -10.72 -7.55
CA SER A 3 23.10 -9.49 -7.98
C SER A 3 22.55 -8.72 -6.77
N PRO A 4 22.45 -7.39 -6.81
CA PRO A 4 21.85 -6.60 -5.74
C PRO A 4 20.36 -6.89 -5.59
N PHE A 5 19.82 -6.60 -4.40
CA PHE A 5 18.38 -6.45 -4.21
C PHE A 5 17.96 -5.10 -4.79
N HIS A 6 16.96 -5.13 -5.65
CA HIS A 6 16.34 -3.91 -6.20
C HIS A 6 15.12 -3.54 -5.34
N LEU A 7 15.14 -2.32 -4.79
CA LEU A 7 14.05 -1.76 -4.01
C LEU A 7 13.37 -0.67 -4.82
N TYR A 8 12.14 -0.90 -5.24
CA TYR A 8 11.31 0.08 -5.95
C TYR A 8 10.28 0.69 -5.01
N GLY A 9 10.11 1.99 -5.07
CA GLY A 9 9.11 2.70 -4.27
C GLY A 9 8.88 4.12 -4.75
N PRO A 10 8.02 4.89 -4.04
CA PRO A 10 7.68 6.24 -4.43
C PRO A 10 8.89 7.14 -4.61
N GLY A 11 8.89 7.96 -5.66
CA GLY A 11 9.79 9.10 -5.79
C GLY A 11 9.38 10.27 -4.88
N ASP A 12 10.19 11.31 -4.85
CA ASP A 12 9.84 12.55 -4.15
C ASP A 12 8.56 13.15 -4.76
N ARG A 13 7.55 13.36 -3.91
CA ARG A 13 6.29 14.01 -4.35
C ARG A 13 6.39 15.53 -4.48
N GLY A 14 7.51 16.14 -4.02
CA GLY A 14 7.83 17.56 -4.21
C GLY A 14 7.06 18.55 -3.35
N ALA A 15 6.03 18.12 -2.62
CA ALA A 15 5.22 19.00 -1.78
C ALA A 15 4.64 18.28 -0.57
N LEU A 16 4.48 19.00 0.53
CA LEU A 16 3.72 18.54 1.70
C LEU A 16 2.21 18.74 1.47
N PRO A 17 1.36 17.89 2.07
CA PRO A 17 -0.10 18.07 2.00
C PRO A 17 -0.52 19.34 2.74
N ALA A 18 -1.74 19.81 2.45
CA ALA A 18 -2.34 20.92 3.17
C ALA A 18 -2.44 20.62 4.67
N VAL A 19 -2.24 21.65 5.49
CA VAL A 19 -2.35 21.52 6.95
C VAL A 19 -3.79 21.19 7.34
N PHE A 20 -3.96 20.19 8.17
CA PHE A 20 -5.25 19.81 8.74
C PHE A 20 -5.27 20.02 10.27
N PRO A 21 -6.39 20.49 10.87
CA PRO A 21 -7.58 21.03 10.20
C PRO A 21 -7.29 22.35 9.49
N PRO A 22 -8.12 22.73 8.50
CA PRO A 22 -7.98 24.02 7.82
C PRO A 22 -7.97 25.20 8.80
N GLY A 23 -7.10 26.19 8.54
CA GLY A 23 -6.93 27.36 9.41
C GLY A 23 -5.94 27.19 10.56
N ARG A 24 -5.41 26.02 10.79
CA ARG A 24 -4.29 25.80 11.71
C ARG A 24 -3.03 26.47 11.16
N PRO A 25 -2.18 27.10 12.01
CA PRO A 25 -0.88 27.61 11.57
C PRO A 25 -0.04 26.51 10.90
N THR A 26 0.60 26.85 9.80
CA THR A 26 1.50 25.92 9.11
C THR A 26 2.68 25.58 10.02
N PRO A 27 2.89 24.30 10.39
CA PRO A 27 4.03 23.90 11.19
C PRO A 27 5.33 23.99 10.39
N THR A 28 6.46 24.09 11.07
CA THR A 28 7.76 23.95 10.43
C THR A 28 7.93 22.51 9.96
N ALA A 29 8.26 22.34 8.69
CA ALA A 29 8.54 21.02 8.14
C ALA A 29 9.79 20.41 8.78
N PHE A 30 9.76 19.11 9.05
CA PHE A 30 10.97 18.36 9.36
C PHE A 30 11.78 18.19 8.06
N ASN A 31 13.11 18.32 8.14
CA ASN A 31 14.03 18.28 6.99
C ASN A 31 13.55 19.20 5.83
N PRO A 32 13.53 20.54 6.01
CA PRO A 32 12.87 21.45 5.08
C PRO A 32 13.53 21.53 3.70
N THR A 33 14.75 21.03 3.55
CA THR A 33 15.46 20.95 2.26
C THR A 33 15.05 19.73 1.44
N GLU A 34 14.49 18.70 2.06
CA GLU A 34 14.01 17.47 1.42
C GLU A 34 12.86 16.90 2.27
N PRO A 35 11.69 17.56 2.30
CA PRO A 35 10.62 17.23 3.25
C PRO A 35 9.82 15.97 2.86
N THR A 36 9.98 15.48 1.64
CA THR A 36 9.28 14.32 1.08
C THR A 36 10.24 13.42 0.29
N PRO A 37 11.31 12.91 0.93
CA PRO A 37 12.34 12.16 0.22
C PRO A 37 11.76 10.93 -0.47
N GLY A 38 12.14 10.71 -1.72
CA GLY A 38 11.84 9.48 -2.44
C GLY A 38 12.60 8.27 -1.89
N THR A 39 12.30 7.10 -2.41
CA THR A 39 12.88 5.82 -1.96
C THR A 39 14.40 5.80 -2.04
N THR A 40 14.97 6.32 -3.11
CA THR A 40 16.44 6.42 -3.31
C THR A 40 17.08 7.27 -2.20
N SER A 41 16.50 8.43 -1.92
CA SER A 41 17.01 9.33 -0.87
C SER A 41 16.80 8.73 0.53
N MET A 42 15.64 8.11 0.80
CA MET A 42 15.38 7.42 2.05
C MET A 42 16.42 6.33 2.34
N VAL A 43 16.71 5.46 1.38
CA VAL A 43 17.71 4.40 1.53
C VAL A 43 19.10 4.98 1.78
N ARG A 44 19.50 6.00 1.03
CA ARG A 44 20.78 6.70 1.24
C ARG A 44 20.90 7.27 2.66
N GLN A 45 19.84 7.90 3.17
CA GLN A 45 19.83 8.47 4.53
C GLN A 45 19.88 7.38 5.61
N LEU A 46 19.14 6.26 5.42
CA LEU A 46 19.21 5.12 6.33
C LEU A 46 20.62 4.51 6.37
N LEU A 47 21.25 4.29 5.22
CA LEU A 47 22.62 3.79 5.16
C LEU A 47 23.62 4.75 5.82
N ALA A 48 23.44 6.05 5.63
CA ALA A 48 24.26 7.06 6.31
C ALA A 48 24.10 7.03 7.84
N ALA A 49 22.88 6.80 8.33
CA ALA A 49 22.63 6.66 9.77
C ALA A 49 23.32 5.43 10.38
N PHE A 50 23.47 4.36 9.61
CA PHE A 50 24.14 3.11 10.02
C PHE A 50 25.58 2.98 9.50
N ALA A 51 26.21 4.09 9.07
CA ALA A 51 27.50 4.05 8.38
C ALA A 51 28.62 3.35 9.20
N THR A 52 28.65 3.50 10.52
CA THR A 52 29.63 2.83 11.37
C THR A 52 29.51 1.31 11.26
N ASP A 53 28.32 0.76 11.50
CA ASP A 53 28.08 -0.70 11.42
C ASP A 53 28.33 -1.24 10.02
N VAL A 54 27.92 -0.51 8.99
CA VAL A 54 28.13 -0.88 7.58
C VAL A 54 29.63 -0.93 7.28
N ASN A 55 30.41 0.08 7.67
CA ASN A 55 31.85 0.12 7.45
C ASN A 55 32.58 -0.97 8.22
N ASP A 56 32.22 -1.21 9.48
CA ASP A 56 32.81 -2.28 10.28
C ASP A 56 32.64 -3.63 9.61
N ARG A 57 31.47 -3.93 9.05
CA ARG A 57 31.21 -5.18 8.32
C ARG A 57 32.01 -5.28 7.03
N ILE A 58 32.20 -4.17 6.32
CA ILE A 58 33.01 -4.14 5.08
C ILE A 58 34.48 -4.39 5.42
N PHE A 59 35.01 -3.70 6.45
CA PHE A 59 36.45 -3.74 6.79
C PHE A 59 36.85 -4.96 7.61
N ASP A 60 36.01 -5.42 8.52
CA ASP A 60 36.31 -6.57 9.41
C ASP A 60 35.83 -7.90 8.81
N ALA A 61 34.57 -7.97 8.37
CA ALA A 61 33.96 -9.20 7.90
C ALA A 61 34.05 -9.44 6.37
N GLY A 62 34.65 -8.51 5.62
CA GLY A 62 34.77 -8.62 4.18
C GLY A 62 33.43 -8.58 3.43
N SER A 63 32.40 -7.95 4.03
CA SER A 63 31.10 -7.75 3.37
C SER A 63 31.26 -6.95 2.09
N PRO A 64 30.47 -7.24 1.02
CA PRO A 64 30.53 -6.45 -0.20
C PRO A 64 30.11 -5.00 0.04
N PRO A 65 30.58 -4.05 -0.80
CA PRO A 65 30.08 -2.67 -0.78
C PRO A 65 28.56 -2.62 -0.92
N VAL A 66 27.93 -1.65 -0.26
CA VAL A 66 26.45 -1.58 -0.14
C VAL A 66 25.74 -1.48 -1.49
N ASP A 67 26.32 -0.77 -2.45
CA ASP A 67 25.81 -0.64 -3.84
C ASP A 67 25.75 -1.97 -4.60
N ARG A 68 26.53 -2.95 -4.17
CA ARG A 68 26.45 -4.34 -4.65
C ARG A 68 25.43 -5.20 -3.90
N VAL A 69 24.85 -4.68 -2.83
CA VAL A 69 23.87 -5.40 -2.00
C VAL A 69 22.47 -4.89 -2.23
N VAL A 70 22.28 -3.57 -2.27
CA VAL A 70 20.97 -2.93 -2.45
C VAL A 70 21.07 -1.77 -3.43
N GLN A 71 20.11 -1.71 -4.35
CA GLN A 71 19.91 -0.59 -5.28
C GLN A 71 18.46 -0.11 -5.15
N ALA A 72 18.30 1.15 -4.75
CA ALA A 72 17.00 1.78 -4.61
C ALA A 72 16.63 2.54 -5.89
N HIS A 73 15.35 2.47 -6.25
CA HIS A 73 14.79 3.09 -7.44
C HIS A 73 13.53 3.87 -7.06
N ASP A 74 13.49 5.13 -7.44
CA ASP A 74 12.27 5.91 -7.42
C ASP A 74 11.41 5.50 -8.61
N ILE A 75 10.14 5.18 -8.36
CA ILE A 75 9.18 4.86 -9.42
C ILE A 75 8.84 6.15 -10.15
N GLU A 76 9.18 6.21 -11.43
CA GLU A 76 8.82 7.30 -12.33
C GLU A 76 7.44 7.06 -12.93
N LEU A 77 6.52 8.01 -12.73
CA LEU A 77 5.19 7.94 -13.32
C LEU A 77 5.24 8.17 -14.84
N PRO A 78 4.31 7.58 -15.60
CA PRO A 78 4.21 7.84 -17.04
C PRO A 78 4.04 9.32 -17.36
N ALA A 79 4.54 9.74 -18.51
CA ALA A 79 4.46 11.12 -18.96
C ALA A 79 3.02 11.66 -18.94
N GLY A 80 2.83 12.82 -18.33
CA GLY A 80 1.52 13.46 -18.18
C GLY A 80 0.71 13.03 -16.95
N VAL A 81 1.18 12.05 -16.18
CA VAL A 81 0.58 11.69 -14.88
C VAL A 81 1.24 12.52 -13.79
N ALA A 82 0.45 13.33 -13.09
CA ALA A 82 0.94 14.12 -11.98
C ALA A 82 1.15 13.25 -10.72
N VAL A 83 2.22 13.51 -9.98
CA VAL A 83 2.43 12.90 -8.64
C VAL A 83 1.37 13.47 -7.69
N PRO A 84 0.52 12.63 -7.09
CA PRO A 84 -0.46 13.13 -6.12
C PRO A 84 0.25 13.58 -4.84
N VAL A 85 -0.23 14.68 -4.25
CA VAL A 85 0.25 15.17 -2.94
C VAL A 85 -0.67 14.67 -1.82
N ALA A 86 -1.96 14.51 -2.13
CA ALA A 86 -3.01 13.95 -1.26
C ALA A 86 -4.26 13.67 -2.09
N GLY A 87 -5.15 12.80 -1.59
CA GLY A 87 -6.45 12.49 -2.19
C GLY A 87 -6.35 11.61 -3.44
N PRO A 88 -7.45 11.51 -4.20
CA PRO A 88 -7.56 10.56 -5.30
C PRO A 88 -6.54 10.86 -6.41
N PRO A 89 -5.83 9.84 -6.89
CA PRO A 89 -4.90 9.98 -8.01
C PRO A 89 -5.66 10.19 -9.32
N ALA A 90 -4.96 10.72 -10.33
CA ALA A 90 -5.49 10.76 -11.69
C ALA A 90 -5.83 9.34 -12.18
N ARG A 91 -6.89 9.24 -13.01
CA ARG A 91 -7.19 7.98 -13.73
C ARG A 91 -6.04 7.63 -14.64
N MET A 92 -5.53 6.42 -14.50
CA MET A 92 -4.43 5.89 -15.32
C MET A 92 -4.52 4.38 -15.46
N SER A 93 -3.95 3.84 -16.52
CA SER A 93 -3.75 2.39 -16.65
C SER A 93 -2.45 1.95 -15.96
N PRO A 94 -2.35 0.67 -15.54
CA PRO A 94 -1.13 0.10 -14.99
C PRO A 94 0.07 0.28 -15.93
N PHE A 95 1.25 0.54 -15.35
CA PHE A 95 2.51 0.69 -16.08
C PHE A 95 3.59 -0.19 -15.46
N THR A 96 4.48 -0.74 -16.28
CA THR A 96 5.53 -1.67 -15.81
C THR A 96 6.62 -0.92 -15.06
N VAL A 97 6.89 -1.35 -13.81
CA VAL A 97 7.98 -0.83 -12.96
C VAL A 97 9.18 -1.77 -12.91
N HIS A 98 8.95 -3.06 -13.15
CA HIS A 98 10.01 -4.07 -13.26
C HIS A 98 9.56 -5.19 -14.22
N GLU A 99 10.53 -5.73 -14.97
CA GLU A 99 10.31 -6.91 -15.81
C GLU A 99 11.64 -7.66 -15.99
N ASP A 100 11.59 -8.97 -15.79
CA ASP A 100 12.70 -9.89 -16.10
C ASP A 100 12.14 -11.14 -16.79
N ASP A 101 12.95 -12.20 -16.92
CA ASP A 101 12.57 -13.46 -17.53
C ASP A 101 11.62 -14.33 -16.69
N ARG A 102 11.27 -13.90 -15.47
CA ARG A 102 10.43 -14.66 -14.51
C ARG A 102 9.16 -13.93 -14.13
N VAL A 103 9.21 -12.61 -14.07
CA VAL A 103 8.09 -11.80 -13.56
C VAL A 103 8.02 -10.43 -14.23
N ARG A 104 6.82 -10.01 -14.55
CA ARG A 104 6.49 -8.63 -14.90
C ARG A 104 5.72 -8.00 -13.75
N VAL A 105 6.12 -6.80 -13.34
CA VAL A 105 5.53 -6.09 -12.21
C VAL A 105 4.98 -4.73 -12.68
N PRO A 106 3.71 -4.66 -13.09
CA PRO A 106 3.02 -3.40 -13.25
C PRO A 106 2.65 -2.77 -11.90
N ALA A 107 2.60 -1.43 -11.87
CA ALA A 107 2.07 -0.65 -10.75
C ALA A 107 0.97 0.29 -11.23
N THR A 108 0.13 0.74 -10.31
CA THR A 108 -0.81 1.85 -10.53
C THR A 108 -0.94 2.69 -9.27
N LEU A 109 -1.30 3.96 -9.43
CA LEU A 109 -1.60 4.81 -8.29
C LEU A 109 -2.94 4.44 -7.65
N VAL A 110 -2.95 4.38 -6.32
CA VAL A 110 -4.14 4.17 -5.51
C VAL A 110 -4.32 5.32 -4.51
N GLU A 111 -5.47 5.39 -3.86
CA GLU A 111 -5.80 6.48 -2.93
C GLU A 111 -5.65 6.03 -1.48
N HIS A 112 -4.74 6.67 -0.76
CA HIS A 112 -4.60 6.52 0.68
C HIS A 112 -4.61 7.88 1.39
N GLY A 113 -5.58 8.71 1.08
CA GLY A 113 -5.80 10.02 1.71
C GLY A 113 -4.59 10.94 1.63
N GLN A 114 -3.99 11.23 2.79
CA GLN A 114 -2.80 12.11 2.90
C GLN A 114 -1.47 11.37 2.61
N MET A 115 -1.50 10.04 2.57
CA MET A 115 -0.33 9.20 2.27
C MET A 115 -0.23 8.99 0.76
N ALA A 116 0.36 9.96 0.08
CA ALA A 116 0.50 9.95 -1.38
C ALA A 116 1.97 10.22 -1.78
N PRO A 117 2.44 9.66 -2.89
CA PRO A 117 1.78 8.67 -3.72
C PRO A 117 1.76 7.28 -3.08
N SER A 118 0.67 6.54 -3.24
CA SER A 118 0.52 5.14 -2.87
C SER A 118 0.30 4.29 -4.12
N TYR A 119 0.79 3.05 -4.10
CA TYR A 119 0.77 2.17 -5.27
C TYR A 119 0.19 0.81 -4.94
N ALA A 120 -0.66 0.29 -5.83
CA ALA A 120 -0.90 -1.14 -5.93
C ALA A 120 0.09 -1.76 -6.93
N TYR A 121 0.42 -3.02 -6.70
CA TYR A 121 1.33 -3.79 -7.55
C TYR A 121 0.66 -5.07 -8.04
N ARG A 122 0.95 -5.44 -9.30
CA ARG A 122 0.59 -6.74 -9.85
C ARG A 122 1.87 -7.50 -10.20
N PHE A 123 1.86 -8.79 -9.97
CA PHE A 123 2.95 -9.70 -10.30
C PHE A 123 2.42 -10.73 -11.27
N ASP A 124 2.83 -10.65 -12.53
CA ASP A 124 2.48 -11.60 -13.58
C ASP A 124 3.67 -12.53 -13.84
N SER A 125 3.42 -13.84 -13.79
CA SER A 125 4.42 -14.88 -14.07
C SER A 125 3.80 -16.03 -14.86
N ASP A 126 4.60 -17.00 -15.32
CA ASP A 126 4.11 -18.22 -15.96
C ASP A 126 3.22 -19.08 -15.04
N HIS A 127 3.20 -18.80 -13.75
CA HIS A 127 2.44 -19.56 -12.75
C HIS A 127 1.15 -18.86 -12.29
N GLY A 128 0.88 -17.68 -12.79
CA GLY A 128 -0.32 -16.89 -12.46
C GLY A 128 -0.01 -15.46 -12.07
N SER A 129 -1.05 -14.77 -11.63
CA SER A 129 -1.04 -13.35 -11.34
C SER A 129 -1.52 -13.04 -9.92
N ILE A 130 -0.77 -12.17 -9.23
CA ILE A 130 -1.08 -11.73 -7.87
C ILE A 130 -1.14 -10.19 -7.87
N VAL A 131 -2.20 -9.63 -7.28
CA VAL A 131 -2.31 -8.18 -7.04
C VAL A 131 -2.26 -7.91 -5.55
N ILE A 132 -1.51 -6.90 -5.14
CA ILE A 132 -1.44 -6.39 -3.77
C ILE A 132 -1.95 -4.94 -3.81
N SER A 133 -3.03 -4.67 -3.06
CA SER A 133 -3.70 -3.36 -3.09
C SER A 133 -2.91 -2.26 -2.40
N ASP A 134 -2.09 -2.61 -1.40
CA ASP A 134 -1.64 -1.69 -0.35
C ASP A 134 -2.84 -1.08 0.42
N ASP A 135 -2.60 -0.12 1.34
CA ASP A 135 -3.68 0.62 1.99
C ASP A 135 -4.32 1.57 0.99
N THR A 136 -5.62 1.45 0.77
CA THR A 136 -6.33 2.24 -0.24
C THR A 136 -7.85 2.22 -0.07
N THR A 137 -8.51 3.25 -0.55
CA THR A 137 -9.94 3.15 -0.88
C THR A 137 -10.13 2.43 -2.21
N LEU A 138 -11.37 2.07 -2.51
CA LEU A 138 -11.70 1.47 -3.81
C LEU A 138 -11.56 2.52 -4.93
N THR A 139 -10.62 2.31 -5.85
CA THR A 139 -10.35 3.22 -6.97
C THR A 139 -10.51 2.53 -8.32
N PRO A 140 -10.91 3.27 -9.38
CA PRO A 140 -10.97 2.71 -10.73
C PRO A 140 -9.62 2.18 -11.24
N ASN A 141 -8.49 2.75 -10.79
CA ASN A 141 -7.16 2.28 -11.15
C ASN A 141 -6.89 0.88 -10.60
N LEU A 142 -7.27 0.64 -9.33
CA LEU A 142 -7.13 -0.67 -8.69
C LEU A 142 -8.04 -1.71 -9.36
N LEU A 143 -9.29 -1.35 -9.66
CA LEU A 143 -10.21 -2.25 -10.35
C LEU A 143 -9.64 -2.71 -11.70
N GLU A 144 -9.11 -1.79 -12.51
CA GLU A 144 -8.48 -2.13 -13.79
C GLU A 144 -7.26 -3.06 -13.61
N MET A 145 -6.44 -2.82 -12.58
CA MET A 145 -5.26 -3.66 -12.32
C MET A 145 -5.63 -5.05 -11.83
N ALA A 146 -6.66 -5.15 -10.98
CA ALA A 146 -7.04 -6.40 -10.33
C ALA A 146 -7.92 -7.30 -11.21
N ASP A 147 -8.60 -6.74 -12.21
CA ASP A 147 -9.49 -7.53 -13.06
C ASP A 147 -8.73 -8.67 -13.75
N GLY A 148 -9.28 -9.88 -13.67
CA GLY A 148 -8.69 -11.09 -14.22
C GLY A 148 -7.49 -11.64 -13.46
N CYS A 149 -7.13 -11.14 -12.26
CA CYS A 149 -6.03 -11.75 -11.50
C CYS A 149 -6.45 -13.05 -10.79
N ASP A 150 -5.47 -13.93 -10.56
CA ASP A 150 -5.71 -15.17 -9.83
C ASP A 150 -5.90 -14.93 -8.34
N VAL A 151 -5.10 -14.05 -7.76
CA VAL A 151 -5.15 -13.71 -6.33
C VAL A 151 -5.08 -12.19 -6.15
N LEU A 152 -6.06 -11.64 -5.44
CA LEU A 152 -6.03 -10.26 -4.95
C LEU A 152 -5.81 -10.28 -3.43
N LEU A 153 -4.68 -9.75 -2.96
CA LEU A 153 -4.48 -9.41 -1.55
C LEU A 153 -4.98 -7.98 -1.35
N HIS A 154 -5.99 -7.82 -0.50
CA HIS A 154 -6.60 -6.51 -0.28
C HIS A 154 -6.78 -6.20 1.19
N GLU A 155 -6.45 -4.96 1.58
CA GLU A 155 -6.72 -4.45 2.91
C GLU A 155 -8.22 -4.32 3.19
N VAL A 156 -8.61 -4.27 4.46
CA VAL A 156 -10.00 -4.04 4.83
C VAL A 156 -10.15 -3.46 6.23
N VAL A 157 -11.05 -2.47 6.36
CA VAL A 157 -11.45 -1.92 7.66
C VAL A 157 -12.85 -2.38 8.07
N ASP A 158 -13.02 -2.86 9.30
CA ASP A 158 -14.35 -3.08 9.88
C ASP A 158 -14.91 -1.77 10.40
N GLN A 159 -15.77 -1.17 9.58
CA GLN A 159 -16.32 0.15 9.84
C GLN A 159 -17.07 0.22 11.19
N ALA A 160 -17.83 -0.81 11.54
CA ALA A 160 -18.65 -0.80 12.76
C ALA A 160 -17.79 -0.79 14.02
N THR A 161 -16.73 -1.60 14.07
CA THR A 161 -15.81 -1.63 15.20
C THR A 161 -15.01 -0.35 15.32
N ILE A 162 -14.47 0.16 14.20
CA ILE A 162 -13.70 1.41 14.20
C ILE A 162 -14.58 2.60 14.60
N GLU A 163 -15.81 2.70 14.10
CA GLU A 163 -16.75 3.75 14.52
C GLU A 163 -17.05 3.68 16.02
N ALA A 164 -17.25 2.49 16.57
CA ALA A 164 -17.46 2.31 18.01
C ALA A 164 -16.22 2.75 18.82
N CYS A 165 -15.03 2.42 18.35
CA CYS A 165 -13.77 2.88 18.97
C CYS A 165 -13.63 4.41 18.92
N ILE A 166 -13.85 5.02 17.76
CA ILE A 166 -13.76 6.49 17.61
C ILE A 166 -14.80 7.20 18.50
N SER A 167 -16.03 6.70 18.51
CA SER A 167 -17.12 7.28 19.33
C SER A 167 -16.81 7.24 20.84
N ALA A 168 -16.09 6.22 21.31
CA ALA A 168 -15.68 6.06 22.69
C ALA A 168 -14.46 6.91 23.10
N LEU A 169 -13.75 7.55 22.16
CA LEU A 169 -12.58 8.37 22.48
C LEU A 169 -13.00 9.61 23.31
N PRO A 170 -12.25 9.93 24.38
CA PRO A 170 -12.51 11.12 25.21
C PRO A 170 -11.89 12.39 24.60
N VAL A 171 -12.23 12.68 23.35
CA VAL A 171 -11.72 13.83 22.58
C VAL A 171 -12.88 14.62 21.96
N PRO A 172 -12.66 15.92 21.60
CA PRO A 172 -13.66 16.73 20.91
C PRO A 172 -14.17 16.10 19.60
N GLU A 173 -15.41 16.42 19.21
CA GLU A 173 -16.04 15.81 18.04
C GLU A 173 -15.28 16.12 16.74
N GLU A 174 -14.66 17.29 16.63
CA GLU A 174 -13.82 17.66 15.49
C GLU A 174 -12.61 16.71 15.31
N ILE A 175 -12.07 16.21 16.41
CA ILE A 175 -10.99 15.22 16.38
C ILE A 175 -11.52 13.83 15.98
N LYS A 176 -12.70 13.45 16.48
CA LYS A 176 -13.36 12.20 16.06
C LYS A 176 -13.68 12.22 14.57
N GLU A 177 -14.15 13.34 14.05
CA GLU A 177 -14.42 13.51 12.63
C GLU A 177 -13.13 13.39 11.79
N ALA A 178 -12.03 13.95 12.29
CA ALA A 178 -10.73 13.78 11.64
C ALA A 178 -10.31 12.31 11.59
N PHE A 179 -10.54 11.53 12.65
CA PHE A 179 -10.28 10.08 12.64
C PHE A 179 -11.19 9.32 11.68
N ARG A 180 -12.49 9.65 11.60
CA ARG A 180 -13.43 9.05 10.63
C ARG A 180 -12.97 9.30 9.20
N ASN A 181 -12.64 10.55 8.88
CA ASN A 181 -12.16 10.96 7.56
C ASN A 181 -10.85 10.23 7.20
N HIS A 182 -9.93 10.08 8.16
CA HIS A 182 -8.71 9.30 7.94
C HIS A 182 -9.03 7.83 7.69
N MET A 183 -9.77 7.18 8.58
CA MET A 183 -10.02 5.75 8.51
C MET A 183 -10.89 5.34 7.32
N PHE A 184 -11.96 6.09 7.04
CA PHE A 184 -12.92 5.71 6.00
C PHE A 184 -12.68 6.42 4.65
N GLY A 185 -11.85 7.46 4.63
CA GLY A 185 -11.38 8.12 3.42
C GLY A 185 -10.06 7.59 2.87
N ALA A 186 -9.39 6.70 3.62
CA ALA A 186 -8.09 6.15 3.25
C ALA A 186 -8.06 4.61 3.15
N HIS A 187 -9.10 3.93 3.65
CA HIS A 187 -9.19 2.47 3.69
C HIS A 187 -10.48 1.93 3.09
N THR A 188 -10.46 0.67 2.69
CA THR A 188 -11.59 -0.02 2.06
C THR A 188 -12.45 -0.76 3.06
N THR A 189 -13.75 -0.53 3.03
CA THR A 189 -14.74 -1.20 3.89
C THR A 189 -15.22 -2.54 3.28
N GLU A 190 -15.85 -3.40 4.11
CA GLU A 190 -16.52 -4.62 3.63
C GLU A 190 -17.55 -4.33 2.52
N ALA A 191 -18.27 -3.20 2.60
CA ALA A 191 -19.25 -2.81 1.59
C ALA A 191 -18.59 -2.54 0.23
N GLN A 192 -17.47 -1.82 0.23
CA GLN A 192 -16.69 -1.54 -0.98
C GLN A 192 -16.06 -2.81 -1.56
N LEU A 193 -15.58 -3.75 -0.73
CA LEU A 193 -15.12 -5.05 -1.23
C LEU A 193 -16.23 -5.86 -1.91
N LYS A 194 -17.48 -5.74 -1.44
CA LYS A 194 -18.64 -6.34 -2.13
C LYS A 194 -18.94 -5.67 -3.48
N GLU A 195 -18.67 -4.38 -3.61
CA GLU A 195 -18.75 -3.68 -4.90
C GLU A 195 -17.65 -4.18 -5.83
N LEU A 196 -16.41 -4.22 -5.38
CA LEU A 196 -15.28 -4.78 -6.13
C LEU A 196 -15.60 -6.18 -6.68
N LEU A 197 -16.09 -7.10 -5.82
CA LEU A 197 -16.43 -8.48 -6.23
C LEU A 197 -17.61 -8.58 -7.22
N ARG A 198 -18.37 -7.51 -7.44
CA ARG A 198 -19.43 -7.44 -8.48
C ARG A 198 -18.91 -6.84 -9.77
N ASP A 199 -17.91 -5.96 -9.67
CA ASP A 199 -17.45 -5.14 -10.80
C ASP A 199 -16.32 -5.81 -11.59
N ILE A 200 -15.53 -6.70 -10.96
CA ILE A 200 -14.40 -7.39 -11.58
C ILE A 200 -14.41 -8.90 -11.31
N GLU A 201 -13.72 -9.66 -12.15
CA GLU A 201 -13.52 -11.09 -11.98
C GLU A 201 -12.13 -11.37 -11.41
N ILE A 202 -12.07 -12.03 -10.25
CA ILE A 202 -10.80 -12.47 -9.63
C ILE A 202 -10.93 -13.92 -9.14
N GLY A 203 -9.83 -14.66 -9.14
CA GLY A 203 -9.83 -16.07 -8.70
C GLY A 203 -10.05 -16.19 -7.20
N GLN A 204 -9.29 -15.46 -6.40
CA GLN A 204 -9.36 -15.46 -4.96
C GLN A 204 -9.12 -14.07 -4.37
N LEU A 205 -9.90 -13.69 -3.37
CA LEU A 205 -9.67 -12.52 -2.52
C LEU A 205 -9.06 -12.97 -1.18
N VAL A 206 -7.93 -12.40 -0.82
CA VAL A 206 -7.26 -12.61 0.47
C VAL A 206 -7.31 -11.30 1.24
N LEU A 207 -7.99 -11.30 2.38
CA LEU A 207 -8.01 -10.15 3.28
C LEU A 207 -6.68 -10.10 4.04
N HIS A 208 -5.96 -9.00 3.92
CA HIS A 208 -4.73 -8.71 4.68
C HIS A 208 -4.75 -7.27 5.20
N GLN A 209 -3.76 -6.86 5.99
CA GLN A 209 -3.76 -5.54 6.64
C GLN A 209 -5.12 -5.18 7.26
N VAL A 210 -5.71 -6.15 7.95
CA VAL A 210 -7.08 -6.03 8.47
C VAL A 210 -7.14 -5.09 9.68
N VAL A 211 -8.10 -4.17 9.69
CA VAL A 211 -8.26 -3.18 10.76
C VAL A 211 -9.64 -3.27 11.41
N PRO A 212 -9.71 -3.53 12.73
CA PRO A 212 -8.61 -3.83 13.67
C PRO A 212 -8.04 -5.23 13.45
N GLY A 213 -6.82 -5.48 13.92
CA GLY A 213 -6.16 -6.79 13.77
C GLY A 213 -6.98 -7.97 14.30
N GLU A 214 -7.81 -7.75 15.32
CA GLU A 214 -8.71 -8.76 15.87
C GLU A 214 -10.16 -8.25 15.91
N LEU A 215 -11.09 -9.13 15.54
CA LEU A 215 -12.53 -8.90 15.65
C LEU A 215 -13.18 -9.91 16.61
N PRO A 216 -14.19 -9.52 17.40
CA PRO A 216 -14.96 -10.45 18.22
C PRO A 216 -15.77 -11.43 17.35
N ARG A 217 -16.21 -12.56 17.97
CA ARG A 217 -17.16 -13.52 17.38
C ARG A 217 -16.77 -14.13 16.03
N GLY A 218 -15.59 -14.76 15.98
CA GLY A 218 -15.11 -15.46 14.78
C GLY A 218 -14.33 -14.61 13.82
N GLY A 219 -14.19 -13.32 14.13
CA GLY A 219 -13.20 -12.47 13.52
C GLY A 219 -13.33 -12.31 12.02
N TRP A 220 -12.22 -12.10 11.39
CA TRP A 220 -12.09 -11.87 9.95
C TRP A 220 -12.51 -13.07 9.09
N GLN A 221 -12.48 -14.28 9.62
CA GLN A 221 -13.01 -15.47 8.91
C GLN A 221 -14.52 -15.35 8.63
N HIS A 222 -15.29 -14.78 9.56
CA HIS A 222 -16.71 -14.50 9.31
C HIS A 222 -16.94 -13.38 8.29
N VAL A 223 -16.07 -12.36 8.27
CA VAL A 223 -16.09 -11.32 7.22
C VAL A 223 -15.83 -11.95 5.86
N ALA A 224 -14.78 -12.76 5.73
CA ALA A 224 -14.45 -13.48 4.51
C ALA A 224 -15.61 -14.36 4.02
N GLN A 225 -16.26 -15.11 4.92
CA GLN A 225 -17.44 -15.92 4.60
C GLN A 225 -18.63 -15.07 4.09
N ARG A 226 -18.88 -13.90 4.69
CA ARG A 226 -19.94 -12.98 4.22
C ARG A 226 -19.65 -12.39 2.86
N LEU A 227 -18.39 -12.02 2.61
CA LEU A 227 -17.93 -11.49 1.31
C LEU A 227 -18.07 -12.54 0.21
N GLY A 228 -17.69 -13.79 0.48
CA GLY A 228 -17.76 -14.89 -0.50
C GLY A 228 -19.17 -15.38 -0.83
N ARG A 229 -20.20 -15.01 -0.04
CA ARG A 229 -21.58 -15.48 -0.29
C ARG A 229 -22.15 -14.92 -1.58
N GLY A 230 -22.53 -15.82 -2.50
CA GLY A 230 -23.15 -15.47 -3.77
C GLY A 230 -22.14 -15.01 -4.84
N THR A 231 -20.85 -15.08 -4.58
CA THR A 231 -19.78 -14.85 -5.58
C THR A 231 -19.19 -16.18 -6.05
N ARG A 232 -18.47 -16.15 -7.19
CA ARG A 232 -17.62 -17.27 -7.64
C ARG A 232 -16.22 -17.20 -7.07
N THR A 233 -15.84 -16.07 -6.48
CA THR A 233 -14.54 -15.80 -5.91
C THR A 233 -14.38 -16.48 -4.57
N GLY A 234 -13.31 -17.22 -4.36
CA GLY A 234 -12.90 -17.69 -3.03
C GLY A 234 -12.47 -16.51 -2.17
N VAL A 235 -13.01 -16.37 -0.95
CA VAL A 235 -12.61 -15.31 -0.01
C VAL A 235 -12.06 -15.92 1.25
N VAL A 236 -10.86 -15.52 1.65
CA VAL A 236 -10.19 -15.97 2.88
C VAL A 236 -9.61 -14.79 3.64
N ALA A 237 -9.55 -14.88 4.96
CA ALA A 237 -8.77 -13.99 5.78
C ALA A 237 -7.36 -14.58 5.94
N GLY A 238 -6.36 -13.91 5.40
CA GLY A 238 -4.95 -14.31 5.47
C GLY A 238 -4.40 -14.19 6.89
N ARG A 239 -3.38 -14.98 7.20
CA ARG A 239 -2.62 -14.93 8.44
C ARG A 239 -1.13 -14.97 8.11
N ASP A 240 -0.32 -14.43 9.00
CA ASP A 240 1.13 -14.52 8.87
C ASP A 240 1.58 -15.98 8.78
N GLY A 241 2.36 -16.28 7.74
CA GLY A 241 2.83 -17.63 7.46
C GLY A 241 1.90 -18.50 6.60
N ASP A 242 0.71 -18.03 6.22
CA ASP A 242 -0.14 -18.75 5.27
C ASP A 242 0.55 -18.81 3.89
N VAL A 243 0.43 -19.96 3.23
CA VAL A 243 0.86 -20.16 1.85
C VAL A 243 -0.38 -20.18 0.95
N ILE A 244 -0.46 -19.22 0.05
CA ILE A 244 -1.58 -19.06 -0.88
C ILE A 244 -1.07 -19.31 -2.29
N GLY A 245 -1.69 -20.28 -2.98
CA GLY A 245 -1.34 -20.63 -4.35
C GLY A 245 -2.27 -19.98 -5.36
N THR A 246 -1.74 -19.64 -6.52
CA THR A 246 -2.51 -19.45 -7.75
C THR A 246 -3.08 -20.79 -8.20
N ARG A 247 -4.30 -20.82 -8.73
CA ARG A 247 -4.94 -22.07 -9.17
C ARG A 247 -4.50 -22.48 -10.56
#